data_7e04ab49b295c076eb09cc94f7373f95
#
_entry.id   7e04ab49b295c076eb09cc94f7373f95
#
_cell.length_a   1.000
_cell.length_b   1.000
_cell.length_c   1.000
_cell.angle_alpha   90.00
_cell.angle_beta   90.00
_cell.angle_gamma   90.00
#
_symmetry.space_group_name_H-M   'P 1'
#
loop_
_entity.id
_entity.type
_entity.pdbx_description
1 polymer ?
#
loop_
_entity_poly.entity_id
_entity_poly.type
_entity_poly.pdbx_seq_one_letter_code
_entity_poly.pdbx_strand_id
1 'polypeptide(L)'
;MPSNPLEAAMSVDFKAKQHEFAAYIRDPENNPPPADVKPQRMAMYRELFFNNIDSFLSANFPVLRAILDDRQWFELGQGFFVKHASRTPHFSQIPEEFLDYLQNERDSSDDFPFLLELAHYEWVEMALSIAKESVPANPPNLDNLQSQRIRLSPLAWPLAYQYPVHKISPDFLPEAPPELATFLIVYRNPDDEVNFIEITPITYRLLEIIQEREEMLAADCLKQVAEESKHPNPGIIIAGGLQILKELAEKTVITVLA
;
A
#
# COMPACT_ATOMS: atom_id res chain seq x y z
N MET A 1 -36.04 -36.94 -33.22
CA MET A 1 -34.80 -37.64 -32.88
C MET A 1 -34.63 -37.50 -31.39
N PRO A 2 -34.70 -38.57 -30.57
CA PRO A 2 -34.43 -38.41 -29.15
C PRO A 2 -32.92 -38.24 -28.94
N SER A 3 -32.53 -37.18 -28.28
CA SER A 3 -31.17 -36.90 -27.81
C SER A 3 -30.69 -38.04 -26.89
N ASN A 4 -29.50 -38.54 -27.18
CA ASN A 4 -28.84 -39.65 -26.51
C ASN A 4 -28.72 -39.39 -24.99
N PRO A 5 -29.33 -40.20 -24.10
CA PRO A 5 -29.25 -39.99 -22.65
C PRO A 5 -27.81 -40.12 -22.08
N LEU A 6 -26.85 -40.63 -22.84
CA LEU A 6 -25.46 -40.78 -22.46
C LEU A 6 -24.64 -39.49 -22.60
N GLU A 7 -25.07 -38.52 -23.42
CA GLU A 7 -24.40 -37.20 -23.51
C GLU A 7 -24.78 -36.23 -22.38
N ALA A 8 -25.94 -36.40 -21.76
CA ALA A 8 -26.37 -35.58 -20.62
C ALA A 8 -25.66 -35.97 -19.29
N ALA A 9 -25.03 -37.14 -19.20
CA ALA A 9 -24.40 -37.65 -17.98
C ALA A 9 -22.91 -37.31 -17.83
N MET A 10 -22.29 -36.58 -18.76
CA MET A 10 -20.85 -36.31 -18.77
C MET A 10 -20.45 -34.83 -18.91
N SER A 11 -21.32 -33.87 -18.73
CA SER A 11 -20.86 -32.53 -18.46
C SER A 11 -20.44 -32.46 -16.98
N VAL A 12 -19.17 -32.84 -16.73
CA VAL A 12 -18.51 -32.50 -15.48
C VAL A 12 -18.70 -31.01 -15.32
N ASP A 13 -19.42 -30.56 -14.27
CA ASP A 13 -19.51 -29.14 -13.96
C ASP A 13 -18.12 -28.67 -13.56
N PHE A 14 -17.38 -28.18 -14.55
CA PHE A 14 -16.00 -27.74 -14.38
C PHE A 14 -15.87 -26.67 -13.30
N LYS A 15 -16.87 -25.80 -13.16
CA LYS A 15 -16.89 -24.77 -12.12
C LYS A 15 -17.04 -25.38 -10.73
N ALA A 16 -17.96 -26.35 -10.57
CA ALA A 16 -18.13 -27.06 -9.30
C ALA A 16 -16.83 -27.77 -8.89
N LYS A 17 -16.14 -28.41 -9.83
CA LYS A 17 -14.84 -29.05 -9.58
C LYS A 17 -13.73 -28.05 -9.22
N GLN A 18 -13.69 -26.90 -9.87
CA GLN A 18 -12.75 -25.84 -9.51
C GLN A 18 -13.02 -25.30 -8.09
N HIS A 19 -14.30 -25.11 -7.73
CA HIS A 19 -14.65 -24.67 -6.39
C HIS A 19 -14.31 -25.71 -5.31
N GLU A 20 -14.59 -27.00 -5.56
CA GLU A 20 -14.22 -28.09 -4.66
C GLU A 20 -12.70 -28.14 -4.44
N PHE A 21 -11.93 -28.05 -5.53
CA PHE A 21 -10.48 -28.01 -5.48
C PHE A 21 -9.96 -26.78 -4.70
N ALA A 22 -10.44 -25.59 -5.03
CA ALA A 22 -10.01 -24.35 -4.39
C ALA A 22 -10.37 -24.32 -2.91
N ALA A 23 -11.56 -24.78 -2.54
CA ALA A 23 -12.00 -24.87 -1.15
C ALA A 23 -11.09 -25.77 -0.31
N TYR A 24 -10.75 -26.95 -0.83
CA TYR A 24 -9.81 -27.85 -0.15
C TYR A 24 -8.40 -27.25 -0.04
N ILE A 25 -7.88 -26.64 -1.13
CA ILE A 25 -6.55 -26.02 -1.11
C ILE A 25 -6.46 -24.96 -0.04
N ARG A 26 -7.48 -24.15 0.11
CA ARG A 26 -7.50 -23.04 1.10
C ARG A 26 -7.71 -23.58 2.53
N ASP A 27 -8.70 -24.42 2.74
CA ASP A 27 -9.12 -24.88 4.05
C ASP A 27 -9.44 -26.39 4.04
N PRO A 28 -8.42 -27.26 4.14
CA PRO A 28 -8.60 -28.71 4.13
C PRO A 28 -9.27 -29.27 5.42
N GLU A 29 -9.32 -28.48 6.50
CA GLU A 29 -9.96 -28.90 7.75
C GLU A 29 -11.47 -28.92 7.62
N ASN A 30 -12.03 -27.95 6.89
CA ASN A 30 -13.46 -27.79 6.72
C ASN A 30 -13.98 -28.28 5.35
N ASN A 31 -13.10 -28.61 4.41
CA ASN A 31 -13.49 -29.05 3.07
C ASN A 31 -12.85 -30.41 2.75
N PRO A 32 -13.60 -31.41 2.27
CA PRO A 32 -13.04 -32.70 1.87
C PRO A 32 -12.23 -32.56 0.55
N PRO A 33 -11.21 -33.40 0.35
CA PRO A 33 -10.49 -33.43 -0.92
C PRO A 33 -11.40 -33.95 -2.07
N PRO A 34 -11.20 -33.45 -3.32
CA PRO A 34 -11.88 -34.00 -4.48
C PRO A 34 -11.67 -35.51 -4.60
N ALA A 35 -12.76 -36.28 -4.77
CA ALA A 35 -12.73 -37.74 -4.73
C ALA A 35 -11.93 -38.38 -5.87
N ASP A 36 -11.74 -37.65 -6.98
CA ASP A 36 -11.03 -38.06 -8.19
C ASP A 36 -9.54 -37.68 -8.20
N VAL A 37 -9.03 -37.04 -7.14
CA VAL A 37 -7.63 -36.66 -7.01
C VAL A 37 -6.96 -37.36 -5.82
N LYS A 38 -5.75 -37.88 -6.05
CA LYS A 38 -5.00 -38.55 -4.98
C LYS A 38 -4.65 -37.58 -3.85
N PRO A 39 -4.86 -37.94 -2.55
CA PRO A 39 -4.57 -37.04 -1.41
C PRO A 39 -3.15 -36.46 -1.41
N GLN A 40 -2.15 -37.24 -1.81
CA GLN A 40 -0.76 -36.77 -1.89
C GLN A 40 -0.58 -35.64 -2.93
N ARG A 41 -1.31 -35.70 -4.06
CA ARG A 41 -1.29 -34.59 -5.04
C ARG A 41 -1.96 -33.36 -4.51
N MET A 42 -3.07 -33.51 -3.78
CA MET A 42 -3.75 -32.38 -3.16
C MET A 42 -2.88 -31.68 -2.11
N ALA A 43 -2.16 -32.45 -1.28
CA ALA A 43 -1.21 -31.89 -0.31
C ALA A 43 -0.08 -31.11 -1.01
N MET A 44 0.48 -31.67 -2.09
CA MET A 44 1.52 -30.99 -2.89
C MET A 44 1.00 -29.68 -3.54
N TYR A 45 -0.23 -29.67 -4.09
CA TYR A 45 -0.81 -28.47 -4.64
C TYR A 45 -1.05 -27.41 -3.54
N ARG A 46 -1.56 -27.80 -2.37
CA ARG A 46 -1.77 -26.89 -1.25
C ARG A 46 -0.45 -26.24 -0.83
N GLU A 47 0.59 -27.02 -0.65
CA GLU A 47 1.93 -26.53 -0.32
C GLU A 47 2.45 -25.56 -1.39
N LEU A 48 2.30 -25.91 -2.68
CA LEU A 48 2.71 -25.06 -3.80
C LEU A 48 1.97 -23.71 -3.79
N PHE A 49 0.65 -23.71 -3.63
CA PHE A 49 -0.15 -22.48 -3.60
C PHE A 49 0.19 -21.62 -2.41
N PHE A 50 0.31 -22.24 -1.22
CA PHE A 50 0.67 -21.51 -0.01
C PHE A 50 2.08 -20.91 -0.11
N ASN A 51 3.06 -21.67 -0.57
CA ASN A 51 4.43 -21.18 -0.75
C ASN A 51 4.52 -20.02 -1.77
N ASN A 52 3.67 -20.02 -2.79
CA ASN A 52 3.60 -18.90 -3.72
C ASN A 52 3.07 -17.64 -3.01
N ILE A 53 1.99 -17.75 -2.26
CA ILE A 53 1.44 -16.61 -1.47
C ILE A 53 2.47 -16.13 -0.46
N ASP A 54 3.09 -17.04 0.31
CA ASP A 54 4.13 -16.73 1.27
C ASP A 54 5.30 -15.97 0.62
N SER A 55 5.79 -16.45 -0.53
CA SER A 55 6.87 -15.79 -1.26
C SER A 55 6.48 -14.38 -1.72
N PHE A 56 5.23 -14.19 -2.19
CA PHE A 56 4.73 -12.88 -2.57
C PHE A 56 4.63 -11.94 -1.37
N LEU A 57 4.06 -12.39 -0.28
CA LEU A 57 3.94 -11.58 0.93
C LEU A 57 5.31 -11.22 1.50
N SER A 58 6.23 -12.19 1.60
CA SER A 58 7.60 -11.96 2.12
C SER A 58 8.39 -10.97 1.26
N ALA A 59 8.18 -10.98 -0.06
CA ALA A 59 8.85 -10.07 -0.98
C ALA A 59 8.29 -8.63 -0.91
N ASN A 60 7.00 -8.47 -0.62
CA ASN A 60 6.35 -7.16 -0.58
C ASN A 60 6.28 -6.56 0.82
N PHE A 61 6.44 -7.37 1.87
CA PHE A 61 6.40 -6.96 3.27
C PHE A 61 7.64 -7.43 4.04
N PRO A 62 8.87 -7.04 3.59
CA PRO A 62 10.11 -7.56 4.16
C PRO A 62 10.34 -7.15 5.61
N VAL A 63 9.96 -5.93 6.02
CA VAL A 63 10.09 -5.49 7.40
C VAL A 63 9.09 -6.24 8.29
N LEU A 64 7.85 -6.35 7.83
CA LEU A 64 6.82 -7.12 8.53
C LEU A 64 7.26 -8.58 8.71
N ARG A 65 7.81 -9.21 7.65
CA ARG A 65 8.38 -10.56 7.74
C ARG A 65 9.54 -10.66 8.72
N ALA A 66 10.39 -9.63 8.81
CA ALA A 66 11.57 -9.64 9.67
C ALA A 66 11.24 -9.47 11.16
N ILE A 67 10.14 -8.78 11.50
CA ILE A 67 9.74 -8.53 12.90
C ILE A 67 8.85 -9.62 13.48
N LEU A 68 8.19 -10.42 12.64
CA LEU A 68 7.35 -11.54 13.04
C LEU A 68 8.20 -12.82 13.13
N ASP A 69 7.98 -13.63 14.17
CA ASP A 69 8.56 -14.98 14.21
C ASP A 69 7.90 -15.88 13.15
N ASP A 70 8.51 -17.05 12.89
CA ASP A 70 8.03 -17.95 11.83
C ASP A 70 6.59 -18.45 12.08
N ARG A 71 6.18 -18.60 13.35
CA ARG A 71 4.83 -19.02 13.71
C ARG A 71 3.83 -17.89 13.44
N GLN A 72 4.13 -16.67 13.91
CA GLN A 72 3.27 -15.50 13.71
C GLN A 72 3.11 -15.20 12.22
N TRP A 73 4.19 -15.25 11.47
CA TRP A 73 4.16 -15.05 10.02
C TRP A 73 3.34 -16.12 9.30
N PHE A 74 3.52 -17.39 9.65
CA PHE A 74 2.75 -18.48 9.09
C PHE A 74 1.26 -18.32 9.40
N GLU A 75 0.88 -18.03 10.65
CA GLU A 75 -0.50 -17.81 11.06
C GLU A 75 -1.14 -16.62 10.31
N LEU A 76 -0.37 -15.55 10.09
CA LEU A 76 -0.80 -14.38 9.32
C LEU A 76 -1.09 -14.73 7.86
N GLY A 77 -0.13 -15.35 7.17
CA GLY A 77 -0.26 -15.77 5.78
C GLY A 77 -1.32 -16.85 5.58
N GLN A 78 -1.39 -17.83 6.49
CA GLN A 78 -2.43 -18.88 6.45
C GLN A 78 -3.83 -18.29 6.69
N GLY A 79 -3.96 -17.35 7.61
CA GLY A 79 -5.22 -16.64 7.87
C GLY A 79 -5.71 -15.89 6.62
N PHE A 80 -4.83 -15.16 5.94
CA PHE A 80 -5.11 -14.53 4.66
C PHE A 80 -5.54 -15.55 3.60
N PHE A 81 -4.78 -16.61 3.43
CA PHE A 81 -5.04 -17.63 2.42
C PHE A 81 -6.37 -18.35 2.60
N VAL A 82 -6.78 -18.62 3.85
CA VAL A 82 -8.02 -19.30 4.19
C VAL A 82 -9.23 -18.38 4.11
N LYS A 83 -9.15 -17.21 4.76
CA LYS A 83 -10.32 -16.34 4.99
C LYS A 83 -10.59 -15.41 3.83
N HIS A 84 -9.52 -14.80 3.27
CA HIS A 84 -9.71 -13.78 2.26
C HIS A 84 -10.11 -14.36 0.90
N ALA A 85 -11.23 -13.94 0.38
CA ALA A 85 -11.70 -14.31 -0.95
C ALA A 85 -11.10 -13.37 -2.00
N SER A 86 -9.84 -13.57 -2.37
CA SER A 86 -9.16 -12.76 -3.38
C SER A 86 -9.98 -12.63 -4.66
N ARG A 87 -10.13 -11.41 -5.14
CA ARG A 87 -10.99 -11.05 -6.28
C ARG A 87 -10.21 -10.82 -7.56
N THR A 88 -8.92 -10.56 -7.43
CA THR A 88 -8.05 -10.27 -8.57
C THR A 88 -7.31 -11.50 -9.08
N PRO A 89 -7.18 -11.68 -10.41
CA PRO A 89 -6.33 -12.68 -11.01
C PRO A 89 -4.85 -12.21 -11.11
N HIS A 90 -4.54 -10.97 -10.74
CA HIS A 90 -3.21 -10.38 -10.91
C HIS A 90 -2.37 -10.48 -9.65
N PHE A 91 -1.24 -11.12 -9.74
CA PHE A 91 -0.31 -11.28 -8.63
C PHE A 91 0.19 -9.95 -8.05
N SER A 92 0.34 -8.91 -8.87
CA SER A 92 0.73 -7.57 -8.42
C SER A 92 -0.29 -6.89 -7.50
N GLN A 93 -1.51 -7.39 -7.42
CA GLN A 93 -2.58 -6.88 -6.55
C GLN A 93 -2.75 -7.70 -5.26
N ILE A 94 -2.02 -8.80 -5.09
CA ILE A 94 -2.05 -9.59 -3.84
C ILE A 94 -1.70 -8.74 -2.60
N PRO A 95 -0.71 -7.83 -2.64
CA PRO A 95 -0.42 -6.97 -1.48
C PRO A 95 -1.57 -6.05 -1.09
N GLU A 96 -2.35 -5.54 -2.06
CA GLU A 96 -3.54 -4.73 -1.81
C GLU A 96 -4.68 -5.58 -1.19
N GLU A 97 -4.90 -6.78 -1.69
CA GLU A 97 -5.84 -7.76 -1.10
C GLU A 97 -5.41 -8.15 0.33
N PHE A 98 -4.11 -8.24 0.58
CA PHE A 98 -3.60 -8.51 1.93
C PHE A 98 -3.87 -7.36 2.90
N LEU A 99 -3.74 -6.10 2.44
CA LEU A 99 -4.14 -4.93 3.25
C LEU A 99 -5.64 -4.95 3.54
N ASP A 100 -6.49 -5.27 2.55
CA ASP A 100 -7.94 -5.39 2.75
C ASP A 100 -8.26 -6.45 3.82
N TYR A 101 -7.59 -7.61 3.76
CA TYR A 101 -7.69 -8.64 4.79
C TYR A 101 -7.28 -8.14 6.18
N LEU A 102 -6.14 -7.47 6.30
CA LEU A 102 -5.66 -6.93 7.58
C LEU A 102 -6.64 -5.93 8.18
N GLN A 103 -7.21 -5.09 7.35
CA GLN A 103 -8.10 -4.01 7.78
C GLN A 103 -9.50 -4.51 8.13
N ASN A 104 -10.05 -5.48 7.40
CA ASN A 104 -11.48 -5.79 7.44
C ASN A 104 -11.82 -7.20 7.95
N GLU A 105 -10.86 -8.15 7.90
CA GLU A 105 -11.14 -9.55 8.18
C GLU A 105 -10.28 -10.14 9.32
N ARG A 106 -9.14 -9.49 9.61
CA ARG A 106 -8.25 -9.93 10.67
C ARG A 106 -8.59 -9.23 11.99
N ASP A 107 -8.83 -10.04 13.01
CA ASP A 107 -9.00 -9.60 14.39
C ASP A 107 -8.14 -10.51 15.27
N SER A 108 -6.99 -10.02 15.72
CA SER A 108 -6.06 -10.78 16.56
C SER A 108 -5.44 -9.86 17.61
N SER A 109 -5.59 -10.25 18.87
CA SER A 109 -4.97 -9.54 20.00
C SER A 109 -3.44 -9.69 20.06
N ASP A 110 -2.90 -10.64 19.30
CA ASP A 110 -1.46 -10.95 19.28
C ASP A 110 -0.71 -10.12 18.22
N ASP A 111 -1.44 -9.34 17.41
CA ASP A 111 -0.85 -8.48 16.39
C ASP A 111 -0.21 -7.24 17.01
N PHE A 112 0.89 -6.80 16.41
CA PHE A 112 1.47 -5.51 16.76
C PHE A 112 0.48 -4.38 16.49
N PRO A 113 0.38 -3.36 17.35
CA PRO A 113 -0.59 -2.28 17.18
C PRO A 113 -0.34 -1.43 15.93
N PHE A 114 0.85 -1.48 15.37
CA PHE A 114 1.26 -0.79 14.14
C PHE A 114 1.21 -1.68 12.88
N LEU A 115 0.78 -2.93 12.99
CA LEU A 115 0.89 -3.94 11.91
C LEU A 115 0.26 -3.46 10.60
N LEU A 116 -0.96 -2.92 10.65
CA LEU A 116 -1.64 -2.41 9.47
C LEU A 116 -0.94 -1.19 8.86
N GLU A 117 -0.48 -0.25 9.69
CA GLU A 117 0.22 0.95 9.21
C GLU A 117 1.57 0.59 8.57
N LEU A 118 2.31 -0.35 9.15
CA LEU A 118 3.56 -0.84 8.58
C LEU A 118 3.31 -1.55 7.24
N ALA A 119 2.34 -2.45 7.18
CA ALA A 119 1.99 -3.12 5.93
C ALA A 119 1.55 -2.11 4.85
N HIS A 120 0.77 -1.09 5.21
CA HIS A 120 0.39 -0.04 4.29
C HIS A 120 1.60 0.75 3.77
N TYR A 121 2.56 1.08 4.64
CA TYR A 121 3.78 1.79 4.25
C TYR A 121 4.62 0.97 3.25
N GLU A 122 4.85 -0.33 3.52
CA GLU A 122 5.59 -1.22 2.62
C GLU A 122 4.85 -1.40 1.28
N TRP A 123 3.51 -1.49 1.31
CA TRP A 123 2.70 -1.54 0.10
C TRP A 123 2.82 -0.26 -0.73
N VAL A 124 2.84 0.93 -0.10
CA VAL A 124 3.01 2.22 -0.80
C VAL A 124 4.34 2.25 -1.55
N GLU A 125 5.43 1.78 -0.95
CA GLU A 125 6.73 1.70 -1.63
C GLU A 125 6.65 0.83 -2.89
N MET A 126 6.06 -0.36 -2.77
CA MET A 126 5.85 -1.26 -3.91
C MET A 126 4.93 -0.63 -4.97
N ALA A 127 3.79 -0.06 -4.57
CA ALA A 127 2.82 0.54 -5.49
C ALA A 127 3.44 1.67 -6.32
N LEU A 128 4.23 2.54 -5.69
CA LEU A 128 4.97 3.61 -6.38
C LEU A 128 6.05 3.05 -7.32
N SER A 129 6.73 1.97 -6.92
CA SER A 129 7.80 1.37 -7.74
C SER A 129 7.27 0.82 -9.07
N ILE A 130 6.03 0.29 -9.09
CA ILE A 130 5.40 -0.30 -10.28
C ILE A 130 4.42 0.63 -10.99
N ALA A 131 4.22 1.85 -10.49
CA ALA A 131 3.31 2.84 -11.07
C ALA A 131 3.74 3.18 -12.51
N LYS A 132 2.75 3.34 -13.41
CA LYS A 132 3.01 3.59 -14.85
C LYS A 132 3.21 5.05 -15.19
N GLU A 133 2.85 5.92 -14.27
CA GLU A 133 3.02 7.36 -14.37
C GLU A 133 4.51 7.72 -14.44
N SER A 134 4.80 8.88 -15.01
CA SER A 134 6.16 9.42 -15.09
C SER A 134 6.21 10.85 -14.58
N VAL A 135 7.35 11.22 -14.03
CA VAL A 135 7.63 12.61 -13.65
C VAL A 135 8.33 13.35 -14.80
N PRO A 136 8.17 14.68 -14.89
CA PRO A 136 8.89 15.46 -15.88
C PRO A 136 10.41 15.30 -15.75
N ALA A 137 11.09 15.01 -16.86
CA ALA A 137 12.55 14.82 -16.88
C ALA A 137 13.33 16.15 -16.77
N ASN A 138 12.69 17.29 -17.04
CA ASN A 138 13.35 18.59 -16.98
C ASN A 138 13.26 19.18 -15.57
N PRO A 139 14.34 19.83 -15.08
CA PRO A 139 14.28 20.52 -13.80
C PRO A 139 13.20 21.62 -13.83
N PRO A 140 12.48 21.84 -12.72
CA PRO A 140 11.46 22.86 -12.65
C PRO A 140 12.06 24.26 -12.74
N ASN A 141 11.34 25.19 -13.40
CA ASN A 141 11.68 26.61 -13.28
C ASN A 141 11.14 27.11 -11.95
N LEU A 142 12.03 27.48 -11.04
CA LEU A 142 11.67 27.97 -9.69
C LEU A 142 11.66 29.51 -9.59
N ASP A 143 11.93 30.23 -10.71
CA ASP A 143 11.84 31.67 -10.74
C ASP A 143 10.39 32.11 -10.53
N ASN A 144 10.17 33.03 -9.55
CA ASN A 144 8.84 33.52 -9.21
C ASN A 144 7.81 32.40 -8.93
N LEU A 145 8.21 31.30 -8.27
CA LEU A 145 7.36 30.15 -7.96
C LEU A 145 6.00 30.54 -7.36
N GLN A 146 5.95 31.61 -6.56
CA GLN A 146 4.70 32.11 -5.98
C GLN A 146 3.62 32.45 -7.03
N SER A 147 4.02 32.85 -8.22
CA SER A 147 3.12 33.24 -9.31
C SER A 147 2.81 32.06 -10.25
N GLN A 148 3.35 30.90 -9.97
CA GLN A 148 3.17 29.71 -10.82
C GLN A 148 2.13 28.78 -10.23
N ARG A 149 1.49 27.99 -11.11
CA ARG A 149 0.59 26.93 -10.68
C ARG A 149 1.40 25.69 -10.32
N ILE A 150 0.97 25.04 -9.28
CA ILE A 150 1.60 23.79 -8.79
C ILE A 150 0.54 22.71 -8.65
N ARG A 151 0.96 21.48 -8.79
CA ARG A 151 0.19 20.29 -8.47
C ARG A 151 1.05 19.23 -7.79
N LEU A 152 0.43 18.35 -7.03
CA LEU A 152 1.11 17.18 -6.49
C LEU A 152 1.47 16.21 -7.63
N SER A 153 2.66 15.63 -7.56
CA SER A 153 3.04 14.56 -8.47
C SER A 153 2.15 13.32 -8.24
N PRO A 154 1.68 12.63 -9.29
CA PRO A 154 0.98 11.36 -9.09
C PRO A 154 1.85 10.27 -8.46
N LEU A 155 3.17 10.47 -8.50
CA LEU A 155 4.18 9.59 -7.89
C LEU A 155 4.68 10.10 -6.53
N ALA A 156 3.93 10.97 -5.86
CA ALA A 156 4.23 11.45 -4.50
C ALA A 156 2.99 11.37 -3.63
N TRP A 157 3.06 10.56 -2.59
CA TRP A 157 1.95 10.30 -1.69
C TRP A 157 2.25 10.84 -0.29
N PRO A 158 1.60 11.94 0.12
CA PRO A 158 1.63 12.40 1.51
C PRO A 158 0.84 11.44 2.39
N LEU A 159 1.45 10.99 3.48
CA LEU A 159 0.91 9.95 4.36
C LEU A 159 0.99 10.41 5.82
N ALA A 160 0.00 10.03 6.60
CA ALA A 160 -0.04 10.27 8.05
C ALA A 160 -0.24 8.94 8.77
N TYR A 161 0.64 8.63 9.70
CA TYR A 161 0.61 7.42 10.52
C TYR A 161 0.63 7.77 12.01
N GLN A 162 0.01 6.95 12.82
CA GLN A 162 0.13 7.07 14.27
C GLN A 162 1.52 6.64 14.74
N TYR A 163 2.11 5.66 14.07
CA TYR A 163 3.42 5.09 14.41
C TYR A 163 4.53 5.55 13.45
N PRO A 164 5.79 5.59 13.89
CA PRO A 164 6.93 5.91 13.03
C PRO A 164 7.32 4.70 12.16
N VAL A 165 6.45 4.33 11.22
CA VAL A 165 6.54 3.10 10.41
C VAL A 165 7.87 2.95 9.68
N HIS A 166 8.48 4.04 9.23
CA HIS A 166 9.77 4.08 8.56
C HIS A 166 10.98 3.77 9.47
N LYS A 167 10.76 3.68 10.80
CA LYS A 167 11.79 3.35 11.80
C LYS A 167 11.61 1.94 12.36
N ILE A 168 10.46 1.30 12.10
CA ILE A 168 10.17 -0.04 12.62
C ILE A 168 11.18 -1.05 12.04
N SER A 169 11.71 -1.83 12.92
CA SER A 169 12.71 -2.86 12.62
C SER A 169 12.75 -3.89 13.76
N PRO A 170 13.46 -5.02 13.64
CA PRO A 170 13.63 -5.97 14.75
C PRO A 170 14.20 -5.34 16.04
N ASP A 171 14.92 -4.23 15.89
CA ASP A 171 15.53 -3.50 17.01
C ASP A 171 14.63 -2.38 17.56
N PHE A 172 13.52 -2.06 16.89
CA PHE A 172 12.60 -0.99 17.26
C PHE A 172 11.14 -1.38 16.99
N LEU A 173 10.45 -1.82 18.03
CA LEU A 173 9.05 -2.25 18.01
C LEU A 173 8.25 -1.44 19.05
N PRO A 174 7.62 -0.31 18.66
CA PRO A 174 6.89 0.53 19.59
C PRO A 174 5.61 -0.15 20.10
N GLU A 175 5.42 -0.20 21.41
CA GLU A 175 4.21 -0.79 22.04
C GLU A 175 3.00 0.14 22.02
N ALA A 176 3.24 1.46 21.87
CA ALA A 176 2.21 2.49 21.84
C ALA A 176 2.58 3.58 20.84
N PRO A 177 1.57 4.29 20.27
CA PRO A 177 1.84 5.42 19.39
C PRO A 177 2.51 6.56 20.18
N PRO A 178 3.45 7.30 19.57
CA PRO A 178 4.01 8.51 20.14
C PRO A 178 2.93 9.61 20.27
N GLU A 179 3.24 10.67 21.05
CA GLU A 179 2.32 11.80 21.21
C GLU A 179 2.01 12.53 19.89
N LEU A 180 2.95 12.53 18.96
CA LEU A 180 2.82 13.17 17.66
C LEU A 180 2.75 12.11 16.57
N ALA A 181 1.79 12.27 15.69
CA ALA A 181 1.70 11.47 14.47
C ALA A 181 2.93 11.63 13.58
N THR A 182 3.26 10.63 12.82
CA THR A 182 4.34 10.61 11.84
C THR A 182 3.79 11.01 10.47
N PHE A 183 4.35 12.05 9.88
CA PHE A 183 3.98 12.50 8.54
C PHE A 183 5.12 12.21 7.58
N LEU A 184 4.82 11.51 6.50
CA LEU A 184 5.79 11.12 5.48
C LEU A 184 5.31 11.55 4.10
N ILE A 185 6.26 11.78 3.21
CA ILE A 185 6.05 11.75 1.76
C ILE A 185 6.81 10.54 1.25
N VAL A 186 6.12 9.61 0.61
CA VAL A 186 6.76 8.55 -0.18
C VAL A 186 6.62 8.95 -1.64
N TYR A 187 7.72 8.94 -2.39
CA TYR A 187 7.71 9.41 -3.77
C TYR A 187 8.73 8.67 -4.62
N ARG A 188 8.42 8.53 -5.92
CA ARG A 188 9.37 8.00 -6.91
C ARG A 188 10.01 9.15 -7.67
N ASN A 189 11.35 9.18 -7.68
CA ASN A 189 12.14 10.18 -8.37
C ASN A 189 12.27 9.88 -9.89
N PRO A 190 12.90 10.79 -10.70
CA PRO A 190 13.11 10.56 -12.13
C PRO A 190 14.03 9.39 -12.47
N ASP A 191 14.81 8.89 -11.51
CA ASP A 191 15.69 7.72 -11.66
C ASP A 191 14.97 6.41 -11.31
N ASP A 192 13.63 6.44 -11.16
CA ASP A 192 12.76 5.33 -10.76
C ASP A 192 13.05 4.77 -9.35
N GLU A 193 13.69 5.55 -8.49
CA GLU A 193 13.92 5.18 -7.11
C GLU A 193 12.80 5.69 -6.20
N VAL A 194 12.27 4.82 -5.35
CA VAL A 194 11.30 5.21 -4.32
C VAL A 194 12.06 5.74 -3.10
N ASN A 195 11.67 6.91 -2.66
CA ASN A 195 12.28 7.61 -1.54
C ASN A 195 11.20 8.06 -0.56
N PHE A 196 11.60 8.37 0.67
CA PHE A 196 10.71 8.96 1.66
C PHE A 196 11.34 10.17 2.34
N ILE A 197 10.47 11.07 2.84
CA ILE A 197 10.85 12.26 3.60
C ILE A 197 9.92 12.34 4.81
N GLU A 198 10.48 12.42 6.01
CA GLU A 198 9.71 12.80 7.21
C GLU A 198 9.47 14.30 7.17
N ILE A 199 8.19 14.71 7.31
CA ILE A 199 7.75 16.09 7.18
C ILE A 199 7.01 16.58 8.42
N THR A 200 6.86 17.91 8.53
CA THR A 200 6.09 18.52 9.60
C THR A 200 4.58 18.48 9.32
N PRO A 201 3.72 18.58 10.36
CA PRO A 201 2.27 18.71 10.16
C PRO A 201 1.88 19.87 9.23
N ILE A 202 2.61 20.99 9.28
CA ILE A 202 2.37 22.14 8.41
C ILE A 202 2.69 21.80 6.94
N THR A 203 3.79 21.10 6.70
CA THR A 203 4.15 20.63 5.36
C THR A 203 3.14 19.61 4.84
N TYR A 204 2.68 18.70 5.69
CA TYR A 204 1.63 17.75 5.34
C TYR A 204 0.35 18.48 4.92
N ARG A 205 -0.11 19.47 5.73
CA ARG A 205 -1.30 20.28 5.39
C ARG A 205 -1.14 21.05 4.08
N LEU A 206 0.05 21.59 3.81
CA LEU A 206 0.36 22.25 2.55
C LEU A 206 0.15 21.30 1.35
N LEU A 207 0.60 20.05 1.45
CA LEU A 207 0.42 19.06 0.40
C LEU A 207 -1.04 18.59 0.27
N GLU A 208 -1.77 18.44 1.38
CA GLU A 208 -3.21 18.15 1.35
C GLU A 208 -3.99 19.23 0.59
N ILE A 209 -3.70 20.51 0.85
CA ILE A 209 -4.36 21.62 0.14
C ILE A 209 -4.11 21.54 -1.39
N ILE A 210 -2.87 21.22 -1.79
CA ILE A 210 -2.54 21.06 -3.20
C ILE A 210 -3.31 19.86 -3.79
N GLN A 211 -3.37 18.75 -3.07
CA GLN A 211 -4.07 17.55 -3.49
C GLN A 211 -5.59 17.75 -3.63
N GLU A 212 -6.22 18.43 -2.66
CA GLU A 212 -7.65 18.75 -2.67
C GLU A 212 -8.05 19.64 -3.87
N ARG A 213 -7.13 20.48 -4.35
CA ARG A 213 -7.38 21.44 -5.45
C ARG A 213 -6.93 20.93 -6.81
N GLU A 214 -6.26 19.77 -6.87
CA GLU A 214 -5.61 19.20 -8.04
C GLU A 214 -4.49 20.09 -8.61
N GLU A 215 -4.77 21.38 -8.84
CA GLU A 215 -3.79 22.41 -9.18
C GLU A 215 -4.20 23.79 -8.62
N MET A 216 -3.22 24.59 -8.20
CA MET A 216 -3.47 25.92 -7.67
C MET A 216 -2.23 26.84 -7.78
N LEU A 217 -2.40 28.15 -7.61
CA LEU A 217 -1.26 29.04 -7.45
C LEU A 217 -0.52 28.77 -6.15
N ALA A 218 0.81 28.72 -6.21
CA ALA A 218 1.63 28.51 -5.02
C ALA A 218 1.38 29.60 -3.95
N ALA A 219 1.17 30.86 -4.35
CA ALA A 219 0.83 31.94 -3.44
C ALA A 219 -0.46 31.69 -2.67
N ASP A 220 -1.51 31.15 -3.34
CA ASP A 220 -2.80 30.87 -2.70
C ASP A 220 -2.69 29.73 -1.69
N CYS A 221 -1.93 28.68 -2.03
CA CYS A 221 -1.63 27.58 -1.13
C CYS A 221 -0.91 28.09 0.16
N LEU A 222 0.14 28.87 -0.03
CA LEU A 222 0.92 29.44 1.09
C LEU A 222 0.08 30.34 1.98
N LYS A 223 -0.80 31.15 1.38
CA LYS A 223 -1.72 32.01 2.12
C LYS A 223 -2.71 31.18 2.95
N GLN A 224 -3.31 30.16 2.35
CA GLN A 224 -4.26 29.29 3.05
C GLN A 224 -3.60 28.58 4.24
N VAL A 225 -2.42 27.99 4.07
CA VAL A 225 -1.67 27.35 5.18
C VAL A 225 -1.34 28.36 6.28
N ALA A 226 -0.92 29.58 5.91
CA ALA A 226 -0.62 30.61 6.88
C ALA A 226 -1.85 31.03 7.70
N GLU A 227 -3.02 31.14 7.07
CA GLU A 227 -4.29 31.44 7.74
C GLU A 227 -4.72 30.30 8.67
N GLU A 228 -4.65 29.04 8.22
CA GLU A 228 -5.03 27.86 9.00
C GLU A 228 -4.10 27.63 10.19
N SER A 229 -2.81 27.92 10.04
CA SER A 229 -1.81 27.74 11.11
C SER A 229 -2.03 28.63 12.33
N LYS A 230 -2.77 29.74 12.17
CA LYS A 230 -2.99 30.76 13.21
C LYS A 230 -1.70 31.28 13.84
N HIS A 231 -0.60 31.21 13.12
CA HIS A 231 0.70 31.65 13.61
C HIS A 231 0.70 33.21 13.76
N PRO A 232 1.26 33.77 14.85
CA PRO A 232 1.26 35.22 15.08
C PRO A 232 1.89 36.04 13.95
N ASN A 233 2.82 35.44 13.21
CA ASN A 233 3.44 36.07 12.05
C ASN A 233 3.22 35.19 10.79
N PRO A 234 2.18 35.43 10.00
CA PRO A 234 1.90 34.68 8.76
C PRO A 234 3.03 34.75 7.73
N GLY A 235 3.82 35.84 7.73
CA GLY A 235 4.94 36.00 6.81
C GLY A 235 6.05 34.95 6.98
N ILE A 236 6.24 34.46 8.20
CA ILE A 236 7.21 33.40 8.49
C ILE A 236 6.73 32.09 7.85
N ILE A 237 5.44 31.77 7.99
CA ILE A 237 4.85 30.56 7.40
C ILE A 237 4.92 30.61 5.88
N ILE A 238 4.61 31.77 5.27
CA ILE A 238 4.68 31.94 3.81
C ILE A 238 6.13 31.80 3.32
N ALA A 239 7.09 32.43 3.98
CA ALA A 239 8.50 32.35 3.57
C ALA A 239 9.07 30.93 3.72
N GLY A 240 8.80 30.27 4.86
CA GLY A 240 9.20 28.87 5.08
C GLY A 240 8.52 27.90 4.12
N GLY A 241 7.21 28.08 3.90
CA GLY A 241 6.44 27.26 2.95
C GLY A 241 6.93 27.41 1.51
N LEU A 242 7.34 28.61 1.10
CA LEU A 242 7.93 28.82 -0.23
C LEU A 242 9.25 28.06 -0.40
N GLN A 243 10.09 28.06 0.63
CA GLN A 243 11.34 27.29 0.61
C GLN A 243 11.04 25.77 0.51
N ILE A 244 10.09 25.29 1.28
CA ILE A 244 9.65 23.88 1.23
C ILE A 244 9.12 23.53 -0.16
N LEU A 245 8.27 24.39 -0.78
CA LEU A 245 7.76 24.14 -2.12
C LEU A 245 8.89 24.05 -3.16
N LYS A 246 9.94 24.85 -3.04
CA LYS A 246 11.13 24.75 -3.93
C LYS A 246 11.82 23.40 -3.77
N GLU A 247 12.11 22.99 -2.54
CA GLU A 247 12.76 21.71 -2.25
C GLU A 247 11.92 20.51 -2.72
N LEU A 248 10.60 20.58 -2.58
CA LEU A 248 9.68 19.56 -3.06
C LEU A 248 9.59 19.53 -4.59
N ALA A 249 9.70 20.68 -5.25
CA ALA A 249 9.75 20.76 -6.71
C ALA A 249 11.06 20.17 -7.27
N GLU A 250 12.20 20.47 -6.63
CA GLU A 250 13.50 19.88 -6.98
C GLU A 250 13.52 18.35 -6.86
N LYS A 251 12.75 17.82 -5.86
CA LYS A 251 12.58 16.38 -5.65
C LYS A 251 11.46 15.75 -6.50
N THR A 252 10.81 16.54 -7.36
CA THR A 252 9.67 16.10 -8.19
C THR A 252 8.43 15.65 -7.41
N VAL A 253 8.35 15.99 -6.13
CA VAL A 253 7.16 15.76 -5.28
C VAL A 253 6.00 16.64 -5.72
N ILE A 254 6.30 17.88 -6.14
CA ILE A 254 5.33 18.75 -6.81
C ILE A 254 5.80 19.08 -8.22
N THR A 255 4.85 19.26 -9.12
CA THR A 255 5.08 19.71 -10.50
C THR A 255 4.72 21.18 -10.61
N VAL A 256 5.62 21.97 -11.17
CA VAL A 256 5.41 23.38 -11.52
C VAL A 256 4.87 23.43 -12.94
N LEU A 257 3.73 24.05 -13.13
CA LEU A 257 3.04 24.15 -14.43
C LEU A 257 3.42 25.45 -15.12
N ALA A 258 3.64 25.36 -16.44
CA ALA A 258 4.02 26.49 -17.27
C ALA A 258 2.86 27.49 -17.45
#